data_0e33e58275adc805925b99b0b76591aa
#
_entry.id   0e33e58275adc805925b99b0b76591aa
#
_cell.length_a   1.000
_cell.length_b   1.000
_cell.length_c   1.000
_cell.angle_alpha   90.00
_cell.angle_beta   90.00
_cell.angle_gamma   90.00
#
_symmetry.space_group_name_H-M   'P 1'
#
loop_
_entity.id
_entity.type
_entity.pdbx_description
1 polymer ?
#
loop_
_entity_poly.entity_id
_entity_poly.type
_entity_poly.pdbx_seq_one_letter_code
_entity_poly.pdbx_strand_id
1 'polypeptide(L)'
;MRGKQVFMESLIAHGVEYIFGNPGTTESPILDALLDYPQLRYVVALHEGVALGAASYYAQTSGKTGVVNIHVAPGLGNALGMLYNALKARSPLVVTAGQQDTRLRLRGPVLGHDLVAMAAPLTKWSVQVERADEFALIMHRALKIATDPPAGPVFVGLPIDVLEQETDGEPLSPGRLYRAPEPAPAGVQAAAELLLGSQRPAIVVGDDAVSAAADVAALAEHLGAAVWCEGIRTFQVLPSGHPNFRLGLPFDTVAIRKALDGVDVALLVGGPFFEEVWYAPGSPLPSGARAIHVESSPERLAHNLAVSVGLVSHPRAALSALRTAVDRGASPAFREAAARRNDALRALKAQDGEAQRARAAKRWDNAPISVPRLMAEIELALPPDAIVVDESITAGPDLARTVQFEHAGDYVGARGGGIGQALPGALGVKLAHPDRPVVALSGDGSAMYSIQALWTAAHHDLAVVFVILNNREYRILKHNMDTYRQRFGAKPDRGYPNMDLVSPDLGFVEIARGLGVEGLRVSKPGELRPALEKALGAGRPFLLDVAIEGRA
;
A
#
# COMPACT_ATOMS: atom_id res chain seq x y z
N MET A 1 -19.94 14.48 30.87
CA MET A 1 -19.82 13.31 29.97
C MET A 1 -18.87 12.31 30.61
N ARG A 2 -18.82 11.06 30.13
CA ARG A 2 -17.77 10.10 30.51
C ARG A 2 -16.68 10.08 29.44
N GLY A 3 -15.48 9.64 29.81
CA GLY A 3 -14.33 9.54 28.91
C GLY A 3 -14.65 8.78 27.60
N LYS A 4 -15.42 7.65 27.68
CA LYS A 4 -15.87 6.90 26.51
C LYS A 4 -16.72 7.74 25.54
N GLN A 5 -17.56 8.64 26.05
CA GLN A 5 -18.38 9.52 25.20
C GLN A 5 -17.52 10.59 24.52
N VAL A 6 -16.57 11.20 25.24
CA VAL A 6 -15.62 12.14 24.66
C VAL A 6 -14.77 11.47 23.57
N PHE A 7 -14.36 10.21 23.77
CA PHE A 7 -13.68 9.41 22.76
C PHE A 7 -14.53 9.26 21.50
N MET A 8 -15.78 8.78 21.61
CA MET A 8 -16.68 8.59 20.47
C MET A 8 -16.96 9.89 19.72
N GLU A 9 -17.30 10.94 20.44
CA GLU A 9 -17.59 12.23 19.84
C GLU A 9 -16.37 12.88 19.18
N SER A 10 -15.16 12.64 19.72
CA SER A 10 -13.91 13.05 19.07
C SER A 10 -13.68 12.35 17.74
N LEU A 11 -14.00 11.07 17.63
CA LEU A 11 -13.94 10.34 16.35
C LEU A 11 -14.90 10.93 15.32
N ILE A 12 -16.14 11.19 15.73
CA ILE A 12 -17.19 11.78 14.88
C ILE A 12 -16.80 13.18 14.43
N ALA A 13 -16.33 14.03 15.35
CA ALA A 13 -15.90 15.39 15.04
C ALA A 13 -14.79 15.45 13.98
N HIS A 14 -13.98 14.37 13.87
CA HIS A 14 -12.92 14.22 12.89
C HIS A 14 -13.32 13.40 11.64
N GLY A 15 -14.61 13.07 11.48
CA GLY A 15 -15.14 12.40 10.29
C GLY A 15 -14.80 10.91 10.20
N VAL A 16 -14.51 10.25 11.32
CA VAL A 16 -14.34 8.80 11.38
C VAL A 16 -15.68 8.12 11.20
N GLU A 17 -15.73 7.09 10.36
CA GLU A 17 -16.96 6.32 10.07
C GLU A 17 -16.85 4.87 10.55
N TYR A 18 -15.63 4.33 10.60
CA TYR A 18 -15.36 2.93 10.93
C TYR A 18 -14.34 2.79 12.05
N ILE A 19 -14.62 1.86 12.96
CA ILE A 19 -13.66 1.32 13.93
C ILE A 19 -13.43 -0.14 13.55
N PHE A 20 -12.20 -0.51 13.24
CA PHE A 20 -11.81 -1.87 12.90
C PHE A 20 -11.25 -2.55 14.14
N GLY A 21 -11.70 -3.74 14.50
CA GLY A 21 -11.19 -4.29 15.74
C GLY A 21 -11.49 -5.75 16.00
N ASN A 22 -10.79 -6.25 17.00
CA ASN A 22 -11.08 -7.50 17.70
C ASN A 22 -11.16 -7.17 19.20
N PRO A 23 -12.37 -7.00 19.75
CA PRO A 23 -12.54 -6.47 21.10
C PRO A 23 -12.35 -7.55 22.18
N GLY A 24 -12.01 -7.10 23.39
CA GLY A 24 -12.00 -7.92 24.60
C GLY A 24 -12.65 -7.19 25.77
N THR A 25 -12.38 -7.62 26.99
CA THR A 25 -13.03 -7.11 28.20
C THR A 25 -12.79 -5.60 28.42
N THR A 26 -11.59 -5.11 28.13
CA THR A 26 -11.23 -3.70 28.34
C THR A 26 -11.87 -2.75 27.34
N GLU A 27 -12.40 -3.27 26.23
CA GLU A 27 -13.12 -2.53 25.20
C GLU A 27 -14.64 -2.46 25.48
N SER A 28 -15.14 -3.14 26.53
CA SER A 28 -16.58 -3.13 26.89
C SER A 28 -17.18 -1.72 26.98
N PRO A 29 -16.51 -0.69 27.56
CA PRO A 29 -17.06 0.67 27.57
C PRO A 29 -17.27 1.26 26.17
N ILE A 30 -16.38 0.93 25.23
CA ILE A 30 -16.47 1.38 23.84
C ILE A 30 -17.62 0.67 23.12
N LEU A 31 -17.72 -0.68 23.27
CA LEU A 31 -18.78 -1.46 22.65
C LEU A 31 -20.19 -1.06 23.17
N ASP A 32 -20.28 -0.81 24.47
CA ASP A 32 -21.52 -0.31 25.09
C ASP A 32 -21.91 1.07 24.54
N ALA A 33 -20.94 1.99 24.45
CA ALA A 33 -21.18 3.32 23.91
C ALA A 33 -21.59 3.31 22.43
N LEU A 34 -21.15 2.34 21.59
CA LEU A 34 -21.55 2.26 20.19
C LEU A 34 -23.07 2.17 19.98
N LEU A 35 -23.83 1.70 20.97
CA LEU A 35 -25.28 1.67 20.91
C LEU A 35 -25.90 3.07 20.81
N ASP A 36 -25.22 4.09 21.35
CA ASP A 36 -25.65 5.49 21.35
C ASP A 36 -25.09 6.27 20.14
N TYR A 37 -24.15 5.69 19.37
CA TYR A 37 -23.44 6.33 18.26
C TYR A 37 -23.54 5.52 16.95
N PRO A 38 -24.75 5.37 16.37
CA PRO A 38 -24.98 4.50 15.19
C PRO A 38 -24.27 4.98 13.91
N GLN A 39 -23.75 6.19 13.88
CA GLN A 39 -22.91 6.72 12.80
C GLN A 39 -21.49 6.15 12.79
N LEU A 40 -21.03 5.55 13.88
CA LEU A 40 -19.76 4.80 13.95
C LEU A 40 -20.05 3.32 13.78
N ARG A 41 -19.49 2.73 12.72
CA ARG A 41 -19.67 1.31 12.41
C ARG A 41 -18.44 0.52 12.87
N TYR A 42 -18.66 -0.53 13.65
CA TYR A 42 -17.60 -1.41 14.11
C TYR A 42 -17.43 -2.59 13.14
N VAL A 43 -16.24 -2.72 12.54
CA VAL A 43 -15.87 -3.81 11.64
C VAL A 43 -15.12 -4.85 12.44
N VAL A 44 -15.81 -5.95 12.76
CA VAL A 44 -15.24 -7.06 13.55
C VAL A 44 -14.31 -7.89 12.67
N ALA A 45 -13.11 -8.15 13.19
CA ALA A 45 -12.15 -9.07 12.58
C ALA A 45 -11.74 -10.14 13.60
N LEU A 46 -11.51 -11.36 13.13
CA LEU A 46 -11.13 -12.48 14.02
C LEU A 46 -9.62 -12.49 14.37
N HIS A 47 -8.89 -11.50 13.93
CA HIS A 47 -7.46 -11.31 14.22
C HIS A 47 -7.10 -9.83 14.09
N GLU A 48 -6.31 -9.31 15.01
CA GLU A 48 -5.96 -7.90 15.08
C GLU A 48 -5.15 -7.43 13.85
N GLY A 49 -4.33 -8.30 13.29
CA GLY A 49 -3.65 -8.04 12.02
C GLY A 49 -4.62 -7.83 10.85
N VAL A 50 -5.75 -8.54 10.83
CA VAL A 50 -6.81 -8.33 9.82
C VAL A 50 -7.48 -6.98 10.03
N ALA A 51 -7.84 -6.63 11.27
CA ALA A 51 -8.43 -5.34 11.60
C ALA A 51 -7.51 -4.18 11.16
N LEU A 52 -6.23 -4.27 11.51
CA LEU A 52 -5.24 -3.24 11.20
C LEU A 52 -4.96 -3.14 9.69
N GLY A 53 -4.86 -4.27 8.99
CA GLY A 53 -4.71 -4.29 7.53
C GLY A 53 -5.89 -3.64 6.83
N ALA A 54 -7.13 -3.98 7.21
CA ALA A 54 -8.34 -3.37 6.65
C ALA A 54 -8.38 -1.85 6.91
N ALA A 55 -8.11 -1.42 8.14
CA ALA A 55 -8.05 -0.01 8.50
C ALA A 55 -6.98 0.76 7.70
N SER A 56 -5.80 0.14 7.49
CA SER A 56 -4.68 0.72 6.75
C SER A 56 -5.06 1.02 5.30
N TYR A 57 -5.63 0.04 4.61
CA TYR A 57 -6.02 0.21 3.21
C TYR A 57 -7.26 1.09 3.04
N TYR A 58 -8.20 1.04 3.99
CA TYR A 58 -9.30 2.01 4.06
C TYR A 58 -8.77 3.45 4.13
N ALA A 59 -7.81 3.70 5.02
CA ALA A 59 -7.24 5.04 5.20
C ALA A 59 -6.48 5.51 3.96
N GLN A 60 -5.70 4.63 3.34
CA GLN A 60 -4.92 4.95 2.14
C GLN A 60 -5.81 5.30 0.94
N THR A 61 -6.93 4.60 0.77
CA THR A 61 -7.77 4.73 -0.43
C THR A 61 -8.94 5.69 -0.27
N SER A 62 -9.44 5.89 0.95
CA SER A 62 -10.49 6.88 1.23
C SER A 62 -9.96 8.29 1.52
N GLY A 63 -8.68 8.42 1.90
CA GLY A 63 -8.10 9.66 2.43
C GLY A 63 -8.61 10.04 3.83
N LYS A 64 -9.37 9.18 4.51
CA LYS A 64 -9.87 9.35 5.88
C LYS A 64 -8.93 8.65 6.87
N THR A 65 -8.99 9.03 8.14
CA THR A 65 -8.24 8.33 9.19
C THR A 65 -8.88 6.98 9.49
N GLY A 66 -8.09 5.91 9.43
CA GLY A 66 -8.51 4.60 9.93
C GLY A 66 -8.36 4.53 11.45
N VAL A 67 -9.36 3.97 12.14
CA VAL A 67 -9.31 3.75 13.59
C VAL A 67 -9.33 2.26 13.87
N VAL A 68 -8.35 1.80 14.65
CA VAL A 68 -8.24 0.39 15.08
C VAL A 68 -8.45 0.30 16.58
N ASN A 69 -9.22 -0.66 17.02
CA ASN A 69 -9.45 -0.95 18.44
C ASN A 69 -9.17 -2.42 18.73
N ILE A 70 -8.16 -2.68 19.57
CA ILE A 70 -7.64 -4.02 19.86
C ILE A 70 -7.48 -4.26 21.35
N HIS A 71 -7.32 -5.53 21.73
CA HIS A 71 -7.35 -5.93 23.14
C HIS A 71 -5.97 -6.05 23.76
N VAL A 72 -5.64 -5.11 24.63
CA VAL A 72 -4.45 -5.07 25.51
C VAL A 72 -3.14 -5.56 24.85
N ALA A 73 -2.18 -6.08 25.59
CA ALA A 73 -0.87 -6.47 25.08
C ALA A 73 -0.90 -7.62 24.04
N PRO A 74 -1.65 -8.72 24.23
CA PRO A 74 -1.74 -9.76 23.20
C PRO A 74 -2.29 -9.25 21.87
N GLY A 75 -3.35 -8.45 21.88
CA GLY A 75 -3.93 -7.88 20.68
C GLY A 75 -2.96 -6.93 19.96
N LEU A 76 -2.27 -6.08 20.71
CA LEU A 76 -1.21 -5.24 20.13
C LEU A 76 -0.08 -6.10 19.55
N GLY A 77 0.34 -7.16 20.26
CA GLY A 77 1.36 -8.10 19.79
C GLY A 77 0.99 -8.75 18.46
N ASN A 78 -0.27 -9.20 18.30
CA ASN A 78 -0.79 -9.77 17.06
C ASN A 78 -0.84 -8.75 15.90
N ALA A 79 -0.98 -7.46 16.21
CA ALA A 79 -1.08 -6.39 15.21
C ALA A 79 0.29 -5.85 14.75
N LEU A 80 1.40 -6.03 15.50
CA LEU A 80 2.69 -5.35 15.26
C LEU A 80 3.23 -5.54 13.85
N GLY A 81 3.14 -6.75 13.28
CA GLY A 81 3.61 -7.00 11.91
C GLY A 81 2.87 -6.15 10.88
N MET A 82 1.55 -6.02 11.03
CA MET A 82 0.73 -5.20 10.14
C MET A 82 0.88 -3.70 10.46
N LEU A 83 1.15 -3.33 11.71
CA LEU A 83 1.48 -1.95 12.11
C LEU A 83 2.79 -1.47 11.46
N TYR A 84 3.79 -2.35 11.34
CA TYR A 84 4.99 -2.07 10.56
C TYR A 84 4.66 -1.77 9.09
N ASN A 85 3.80 -2.58 8.45
CA ASN A 85 3.39 -2.34 7.07
C ASN A 85 2.65 -0.99 6.94
N ALA A 86 1.75 -0.66 7.87
CA ALA A 86 1.02 0.60 7.91
C ALA A 86 1.96 1.81 8.06
N LEU A 87 3.01 1.70 8.89
CA LEU A 87 4.04 2.73 9.04
C LEU A 87 4.79 2.95 7.71
N LYS A 88 5.18 1.86 7.05
CA LYS A 88 5.86 1.91 5.74
C LYS A 88 4.98 2.47 4.63
N ALA A 89 3.70 2.13 4.65
CA ALA A 89 2.70 2.65 3.72
C ALA A 89 2.21 4.07 4.07
N ARG A 90 2.71 4.65 5.17
CA ARG A 90 2.29 6.00 5.65
C ARG A 90 0.77 6.11 5.85
N SER A 91 0.14 5.05 6.32
CA SER A 91 -1.30 5.02 6.52
C SER A 91 -1.69 5.90 7.70
N PRO A 92 -2.59 6.88 7.53
CA PRO A 92 -3.07 7.71 8.63
C PRO A 92 -3.98 6.89 9.55
N LEU A 93 -3.40 6.29 10.60
CA LEU A 93 -4.10 5.42 11.54
C LEU A 93 -4.04 5.97 12.97
N VAL A 94 -5.15 5.80 13.69
CA VAL A 94 -5.18 5.84 15.16
C VAL A 94 -5.45 4.43 15.66
N VAL A 95 -4.42 3.80 16.19
CA VAL A 95 -4.49 2.48 16.80
C VAL A 95 -4.75 2.65 18.28
N THR A 96 -5.86 2.12 18.78
CA THR A 96 -6.20 2.14 20.19
C THR A 96 -6.17 0.71 20.75
N ALA A 97 -5.71 0.57 21.99
CA ALA A 97 -5.84 -0.67 22.72
C ALA A 97 -6.40 -0.39 24.12
N GLY A 98 -7.36 -1.20 24.54
CA GLY A 98 -7.78 -1.16 25.92
C GLY A 98 -6.62 -1.47 26.86
N GLN A 99 -6.68 -0.95 28.06
CA GLN A 99 -5.72 -1.25 29.12
C GLN A 99 -6.46 -1.62 30.38
N GLN A 100 -5.80 -2.37 31.24
CA GLN A 100 -6.33 -2.74 32.55
C GLN A 100 -6.57 -1.50 33.41
N ASP A 101 -7.47 -1.64 34.39
CA ASP A 101 -7.77 -0.63 35.39
C ASP A 101 -6.48 -0.08 36.01
N THR A 102 -6.30 1.24 36.01
CA THR A 102 -5.08 1.90 36.46
C THR A 102 -4.71 1.58 37.90
N ARG A 103 -5.71 1.25 38.75
CA ARG A 103 -5.53 0.85 40.16
C ARG A 103 -4.88 -0.52 40.31
N LEU A 104 -4.89 -1.34 39.26
CA LEU A 104 -4.24 -2.65 39.22
C LEU A 104 -2.77 -2.59 38.79
N ARG A 105 -2.30 -1.48 38.27
CA ARG A 105 -0.97 -1.34 37.67
C ARG A 105 0.17 -1.93 38.50
N LEU A 106 0.19 -1.66 39.81
CA LEU A 106 1.22 -2.17 40.72
C LEU A 106 1.01 -3.62 41.17
N ARG A 107 -0.12 -4.25 40.76
CA ARG A 107 -0.45 -5.62 41.10
C ARG A 107 -0.10 -6.62 40.01
N GLY A 108 0.49 -6.17 38.87
CA GLY A 108 0.81 -7.02 37.75
C GLY A 108 -0.43 -7.68 37.12
N PRO A 109 -1.40 -6.88 36.62
CA PRO A 109 -2.67 -7.45 36.13
C PRO A 109 -2.47 -8.37 34.93
N VAL A 110 -3.32 -9.39 34.83
CA VAL A 110 -3.35 -10.29 33.65
C VAL A 110 -3.50 -9.45 32.37
N LEU A 111 -2.71 -9.75 31.34
CA LEU A 111 -2.69 -9.07 30.05
C LEU A 111 -2.20 -7.62 30.07
N GLY A 112 -1.92 -7.07 31.27
CA GLY A 112 -1.36 -5.71 31.41
C GLY A 112 0.10 -5.66 30.99
N HIS A 113 0.47 -4.63 30.25
CA HIS A 113 1.86 -4.37 29.86
C HIS A 113 2.05 -2.89 29.52
N ASP A 114 3.28 -2.46 29.29
CA ASP A 114 3.58 -1.12 28.75
C ASP A 114 3.28 -1.11 27.25
N LEU A 115 2.02 -0.80 26.91
CA LEU A 115 1.56 -0.76 25.52
C LEU A 115 2.18 0.39 24.73
N VAL A 116 2.48 1.49 25.42
CA VAL A 116 3.15 2.66 24.81
C VAL A 116 4.53 2.28 24.33
N ALA A 117 5.32 1.62 25.19
CA ALA A 117 6.65 1.14 24.82
C ALA A 117 6.61 0.07 23.71
N MET A 118 5.59 -0.80 23.70
CA MET A 118 5.40 -1.80 22.62
C MET A 118 5.13 -1.15 21.26
N ALA A 119 4.31 -0.10 21.21
CA ALA A 119 3.89 0.55 19.97
C ALA A 119 4.89 1.61 19.47
N ALA A 120 5.64 2.26 20.36
CA ALA A 120 6.46 3.42 20.06
C ALA A 120 7.41 3.27 18.85
N PRO A 121 8.11 2.14 18.64
CA PRO A 121 9.01 1.98 17.49
C PRO A 121 8.29 1.96 16.13
N LEU A 122 6.98 1.71 16.11
CA LEU A 122 6.18 1.53 14.90
C LEU A 122 5.11 2.61 14.70
N THR A 123 5.18 3.68 15.48
CA THR A 123 4.21 4.78 15.43
C THR A 123 4.90 6.15 15.42
N LYS A 124 4.22 7.16 14.90
CA LYS A 124 4.69 8.56 14.97
C LYS A 124 4.59 9.15 16.37
N TRP A 125 3.65 8.65 17.15
CA TRP A 125 3.41 9.06 18.53
C TRP A 125 2.62 7.97 19.26
N SER A 126 2.98 7.74 20.51
CA SER A 126 2.29 6.76 21.38
C SER A 126 2.04 7.41 22.74
N VAL A 127 0.83 7.22 23.25
CA VAL A 127 0.41 7.77 24.55
C VAL A 127 -0.61 6.85 25.21
N GLN A 128 -0.70 6.87 26.54
CA GLN A 128 -1.82 6.35 27.30
C GLN A 128 -2.61 7.51 27.89
N VAL A 129 -3.93 7.40 27.89
CA VAL A 129 -4.81 8.36 28.57
C VAL A 129 -4.78 8.06 30.07
N GLU A 130 -4.40 9.03 30.87
CA GLU A 130 -4.29 8.85 32.34
C GLU A 130 -5.51 9.40 33.08
N ARG A 131 -6.26 10.33 32.51
CA ARG A 131 -7.45 10.97 33.07
C ARG A 131 -8.48 11.28 31.99
N ALA A 132 -9.75 11.26 32.34
CA ALA A 132 -10.83 11.51 31.39
C ALA A 132 -10.82 12.92 30.78
N ASP A 133 -10.32 13.92 31.46
CA ASP A 133 -10.19 15.30 30.95
C ASP A 133 -9.13 15.46 29.86
N GLU A 134 -8.26 14.45 29.66
CA GLU A 134 -7.24 14.45 28.61
C GLU A 134 -7.80 13.93 27.25
N PHE A 135 -8.92 13.19 27.23
CA PHE A 135 -9.42 12.53 26.02
C PHE A 135 -9.56 13.49 24.84
N ALA A 136 -10.20 14.64 25.04
CA ALA A 136 -10.45 15.60 23.96
C ALA A 136 -9.14 16.05 23.30
N LEU A 137 -8.13 16.41 24.08
CA LEU A 137 -6.85 16.88 23.57
C LEU A 137 -5.99 15.75 22.98
N ILE A 138 -5.97 14.57 23.63
CA ILE A 138 -5.20 13.41 23.14
C ILE A 138 -5.77 12.94 21.81
N MET A 139 -7.10 12.79 21.69
CA MET A 139 -7.71 12.32 20.44
C MET A 139 -7.54 13.33 19.30
N HIS A 140 -7.73 14.62 19.57
CA HIS A 140 -7.45 15.68 18.60
C HIS A 140 -5.99 15.62 18.12
N ARG A 141 -5.03 15.49 19.04
CA ARG A 141 -3.61 15.40 18.72
C ARG A 141 -3.28 14.12 17.95
N ALA A 142 -3.84 12.97 18.34
CA ALA A 142 -3.63 11.69 17.69
C ALA A 142 -4.09 11.72 16.22
N LEU A 143 -5.33 12.16 15.97
CA LEU A 143 -5.92 12.30 14.64
C LEU A 143 -5.15 13.30 13.76
N LYS A 144 -4.69 14.42 14.37
CA LYS A 144 -3.83 15.39 13.68
C LYS A 144 -2.49 14.77 13.28
N ILE A 145 -1.75 14.17 14.23
CA ILE A 145 -0.42 13.60 13.98
C ILE A 145 -0.49 12.48 12.94
N ALA A 146 -1.53 11.63 13.00
CA ALA A 146 -1.72 10.56 12.05
C ALA A 146 -1.80 11.08 10.61
N THR A 147 -2.44 12.22 10.40
CA THR A 147 -2.64 12.84 9.08
C THR A 147 -1.57 13.86 8.68
N ASP A 148 -0.72 14.32 9.61
CA ASP A 148 0.36 15.27 9.27
C ASP A 148 1.38 14.62 8.32
N PRO A 149 1.80 15.28 7.25
CA PRO A 149 2.83 14.74 6.35
C PRO A 149 4.20 14.58 7.03
N PRO A 150 4.89 13.46 6.82
CA PRO A 150 4.37 12.24 6.23
C PRO A 150 3.35 11.58 7.17
N ALA A 151 2.18 11.20 6.62
CA ALA A 151 1.15 10.51 7.41
C ALA A 151 1.68 9.20 8.00
N GLY A 152 1.01 8.65 8.99
CA GLY A 152 1.43 7.39 9.59
C GLY A 152 0.68 7.07 10.89
N PRO A 153 0.83 5.85 11.41
CA PRO A 153 0.10 5.39 12.57
C PRO A 153 0.52 6.12 13.86
N VAL A 154 -0.45 6.32 14.74
CA VAL A 154 -0.27 6.72 16.15
C VAL A 154 -0.95 5.70 17.05
N PHE A 155 -0.52 5.62 18.31
CA PHE A 155 -1.08 4.70 19.30
C PHE A 155 -1.65 5.44 20.49
N VAL A 156 -2.84 4.99 20.97
CA VAL A 156 -3.48 5.52 22.18
C VAL A 156 -3.94 4.36 23.08
N GLY A 157 -3.35 4.23 24.26
CA GLY A 157 -3.78 3.30 25.30
C GLY A 157 -5.00 3.82 26.06
N LEU A 158 -6.02 2.98 26.26
CA LEU A 158 -7.32 3.34 26.83
C LEU A 158 -7.62 2.52 28.08
N PRO A 159 -7.22 2.94 29.30
CA PRO A 159 -7.57 2.23 30.52
C PRO A 159 -9.08 2.21 30.76
N ILE A 160 -9.60 1.02 31.13
CA ILE A 160 -11.05 0.78 31.27
C ILE A 160 -11.70 1.71 32.30
N ASP A 161 -11.04 1.97 33.43
CA ASP A 161 -11.55 2.86 34.48
C ASP A 161 -11.53 4.33 34.06
N VAL A 162 -10.58 4.74 33.23
CA VAL A 162 -10.49 6.12 32.69
C VAL A 162 -11.59 6.40 31.67
N LEU A 163 -11.96 5.39 30.86
CA LEU A 163 -13.10 5.47 29.94
C LEU A 163 -14.43 5.73 30.69
N GLU A 164 -14.56 5.27 31.94
CA GLU A 164 -15.77 5.42 32.76
C GLU A 164 -15.73 6.64 33.70
N GLN A 165 -14.60 7.36 33.82
CA GLN A 165 -14.52 8.60 34.61
C GLN A 165 -15.40 9.70 34.01
N GLU A 166 -16.01 10.50 34.87
CA GLU A 166 -16.75 11.72 34.48
C GLU A 166 -15.76 12.85 34.15
N THR A 167 -16.13 13.66 33.17
CA THR A 167 -15.36 14.82 32.71
C THR A 167 -16.26 15.89 32.11
N ASP A 168 -15.82 17.15 32.22
CA ASP A 168 -16.42 18.31 31.54
C ASP A 168 -15.74 18.57 30.18
N GLY A 169 -14.81 17.69 29.74
CA GLY A 169 -14.10 17.83 28.47
C GLY A 169 -15.06 17.71 27.29
N GLU A 170 -14.98 18.64 26.35
CA GLU A 170 -15.72 18.61 25.10
C GLU A 170 -14.81 18.23 23.93
N PRO A 171 -15.29 17.48 22.91
CA PRO A 171 -14.54 17.12 21.73
C PRO A 171 -14.01 18.35 20.98
N LEU A 172 -12.78 18.28 20.50
CA LEU A 172 -12.17 19.35 19.73
C LEU A 172 -12.38 19.12 18.24
N SER A 173 -12.86 20.13 17.52
CA SER A 173 -12.96 20.08 16.07
C SER A 173 -11.61 20.27 15.39
N PRO A 174 -11.34 19.60 14.25
CA PRO A 174 -10.03 19.63 13.60
C PRO A 174 -9.63 21.01 13.03
N GLY A 175 -10.58 21.88 12.75
CA GLY A 175 -10.31 23.14 12.06
C GLY A 175 -9.86 22.94 10.60
N ARG A 176 -9.57 24.04 9.92
CA ARG A 176 -9.03 24.02 8.53
C ARG A 176 -7.52 24.24 8.59
N LEU A 177 -6.75 23.19 8.26
CA LEU A 177 -5.29 23.24 8.28
C LEU A 177 -4.75 23.22 6.83
N TYR A 178 -4.01 24.26 6.44
CA TYR A 178 -3.34 24.38 5.15
C TYR A 178 -1.87 23.94 5.34
N ARG A 179 -1.54 22.70 4.90
CA ARG A 179 -0.27 22.02 5.21
C ARG A 179 0.60 21.74 3.98
N ALA A 180 0.18 22.18 2.79
CA ALA A 180 0.92 21.95 1.57
C ALA A 180 1.98 23.05 1.38
N PRO A 181 3.28 22.78 1.60
CA PRO A 181 4.31 23.78 1.39
C PRO A 181 4.53 24.04 -0.09
N GLU A 182 4.64 25.34 -0.44
CA GLU A 182 5.03 25.78 -1.78
C GLU A 182 6.54 25.62 -1.98
N PRO A 183 7.02 25.30 -3.18
CA PRO A 183 8.45 25.17 -3.43
C PRO A 183 9.16 26.52 -3.44
N ALA A 184 10.41 26.57 -2.97
CA ALA A 184 11.24 27.76 -3.03
C ALA A 184 11.49 28.15 -4.50
N PRO A 185 11.19 29.41 -4.95
CA PRO A 185 11.32 29.82 -6.35
C PRO A 185 12.73 29.62 -6.94
N ALA A 186 13.78 29.90 -6.16
CA ALA A 186 15.17 29.68 -6.60
C ALA A 186 15.47 28.20 -6.86
N GLY A 187 14.93 27.30 -6.03
CA GLY A 187 15.07 25.86 -6.22
C GLY A 187 14.29 25.36 -7.45
N VAL A 188 13.10 25.90 -7.71
CA VAL A 188 12.32 25.61 -8.93
C VAL A 188 13.10 26.04 -10.17
N GLN A 189 13.71 27.22 -10.16
CA GLN A 189 14.52 27.72 -11.27
C GLN A 189 15.73 26.82 -11.53
N ALA A 190 16.48 26.46 -10.49
CA ALA A 190 17.64 25.56 -10.61
C ALA A 190 17.24 24.17 -11.13
N ALA A 191 16.12 23.62 -10.66
CA ALA A 191 15.59 22.35 -11.15
C ALA A 191 15.15 22.43 -12.63
N ALA A 192 14.47 23.52 -13.02
CA ALA A 192 14.04 23.73 -14.40
C ALA A 192 15.24 23.84 -15.35
N GLU A 193 16.33 24.52 -14.97
CA GLU A 193 17.56 24.61 -15.75
C GLU A 193 18.20 23.25 -15.99
N LEU A 194 18.21 22.37 -14.95
CA LEU A 194 18.68 21.00 -15.11
C LEU A 194 17.81 20.21 -16.11
N LEU A 195 16.49 20.32 -16.00
CA LEU A 195 15.55 19.62 -16.89
C LEU A 195 15.64 20.13 -18.34
N LEU A 196 15.77 21.43 -18.55
CA LEU A 196 15.93 22.02 -19.86
C LEU A 196 17.26 21.64 -20.55
N GLY A 197 18.32 21.42 -19.75
CA GLY A 197 19.63 20.95 -20.25
C GLY A 197 19.70 19.45 -20.48
N SER A 198 18.69 18.67 -20.06
CA SER A 198 18.71 17.21 -20.14
C SER A 198 18.45 16.68 -21.55
N GLN A 199 19.24 15.68 -21.94
CA GLN A 199 19.04 14.92 -23.18
C GLN A 199 18.15 13.69 -22.97
N ARG A 200 18.19 13.08 -21.77
CA ARG A 200 17.43 11.86 -21.41
C ARG A 200 16.83 11.99 -20.01
N PRO A 201 15.83 12.89 -19.84
CA PRO A 201 15.17 13.06 -18.55
C PRO A 201 14.34 11.83 -18.19
N ALA A 202 14.31 11.51 -16.90
CA ALA A 202 13.39 10.52 -16.33
C ALA A 202 12.69 11.09 -15.09
N ILE A 203 11.47 10.64 -14.83
CA ILE A 203 10.72 10.92 -13.60
C ILE A 203 10.53 9.59 -12.85
N VAL A 204 10.87 9.56 -11.58
CA VAL A 204 10.57 8.44 -10.69
C VAL A 204 9.55 8.92 -9.65
N VAL A 205 8.42 8.26 -9.58
CA VAL A 205 7.32 8.64 -8.69
C VAL A 205 7.14 7.64 -7.56
N GLY A 206 7.00 8.15 -6.36
CA GLY A 206 6.56 7.39 -5.18
C GLY A 206 5.08 7.63 -4.86
N ASP A 207 4.60 7.05 -3.76
CA ASP A 207 3.16 7.03 -3.42
C ASP A 207 2.57 8.43 -3.18
N ASP A 208 3.33 9.39 -2.64
CA ASP A 208 2.83 10.75 -2.38
C ASP A 208 2.51 11.52 -3.69
N ALA A 209 3.03 11.06 -4.84
CA ALA A 209 2.75 11.65 -6.14
C ALA A 209 1.36 11.30 -6.70
N VAL A 210 0.62 10.35 -6.07
CA VAL A 210 -0.72 9.94 -6.54
C VAL A 210 -1.68 11.12 -6.63
N SER A 211 -1.61 12.05 -5.67
CA SER A 211 -2.43 13.26 -5.67
C SER A 211 -2.10 14.25 -6.79
N ALA A 212 -0.97 14.07 -7.46
CA ALA A 212 -0.45 14.91 -8.53
C ALA A 212 -0.30 14.17 -9.87
N ALA A 213 -1.01 13.05 -10.07
CA ALA A 213 -0.89 12.17 -11.23
C ALA A 213 -0.99 12.93 -12.57
N ALA A 214 -1.97 13.83 -12.70
CA ALA A 214 -2.15 14.65 -13.89
C ALA A 214 -0.96 15.60 -14.14
N ASP A 215 -0.37 16.17 -13.08
CA ASP A 215 0.79 17.04 -13.18
C ASP A 215 2.06 16.25 -13.56
N VAL A 216 2.19 15.01 -13.06
CA VAL A 216 3.25 14.07 -13.48
C VAL A 216 3.14 13.78 -14.98
N ALA A 217 1.95 13.41 -15.47
CA ALA A 217 1.71 13.13 -16.88
C ALA A 217 2.05 14.34 -17.76
N ALA A 218 1.51 15.52 -17.42
CA ALA A 218 1.73 16.73 -18.16
C ALA A 218 3.22 17.15 -18.21
N LEU A 219 3.94 17.05 -17.09
CA LEU A 219 5.37 17.36 -17.06
C LEU A 219 6.17 16.31 -17.83
N ALA A 220 5.82 15.02 -17.75
CA ALA A 220 6.49 13.96 -18.49
C ALA A 220 6.37 14.15 -20.01
N GLU A 221 5.18 14.49 -20.50
CA GLU A 221 4.96 14.82 -21.93
C GLU A 221 5.74 16.05 -22.35
N HIS A 222 5.76 17.08 -21.52
CA HIS A 222 6.46 18.34 -21.78
C HIS A 222 7.98 18.16 -21.92
N LEU A 223 8.54 17.28 -21.10
CA LEU A 223 9.96 16.92 -21.10
C LEU A 223 10.29 15.82 -22.13
N GLY A 224 9.32 15.05 -22.60
CA GLY A 224 9.57 13.77 -23.27
C GLY A 224 10.29 12.79 -22.32
N ALA A 225 9.91 12.76 -21.06
CA ALA A 225 10.56 11.98 -20.02
C ALA A 225 9.90 10.61 -19.84
N ALA A 226 10.69 9.56 -19.65
CA ALA A 226 10.20 8.27 -19.19
C ALA A 226 9.77 8.38 -17.72
N VAL A 227 8.64 7.75 -17.35
CA VAL A 227 8.12 7.75 -15.99
C VAL A 227 8.18 6.34 -15.41
N TRP A 228 8.81 6.19 -14.26
CA TRP A 228 8.90 4.97 -13.49
C TRP A 228 8.19 5.15 -12.15
N CYS A 229 7.51 4.11 -11.65
CA CYS A 229 7.14 4.07 -10.24
C CYS A 229 8.28 3.48 -9.41
N GLU A 230 8.30 3.82 -8.11
CA GLU A 230 9.09 3.08 -7.15
C GLU A 230 8.72 1.58 -7.18
N GLY A 231 9.70 0.71 -6.94
CA GLY A 231 9.50 -0.73 -7.01
C GLY A 231 8.48 -1.22 -5.98
N ILE A 232 8.69 -0.87 -4.71
CA ILE A 232 7.73 -1.15 -3.61
C ILE A 232 6.81 0.06 -3.48
N ARG A 233 5.58 -0.07 -3.93
CA ARG A 233 4.59 1.01 -3.98
C ARG A 233 3.21 0.58 -3.53
N THR A 234 2.45 1.51 -3.00
CA THR A 234 1.02 1.33 -2.75
C THR A 234 0.20 1.62 -4.00
N PHE A 235 0.53 2.69 -4.74
CA PHE A 235 -0.28 3.14 -5.88
C PHE A 235 0.48 3.09 -7.20
N GLN A 236 -0.26 2.92 -8.29
CA GLN A 236 0.21 3.25 -9.62
C GLN A 236 -0.22 4.68 -9.93
N VAL A 237 0.76 5.57 -10.15
CA VAL A 237 0.50 7.01 -10.31
C VAL A 237 -0.01 7.35 -11.70
N LEU A 238 0.52 6.73 -12.76
CA LEU A 238 0.09 6.96 -14.14
C LEU A 238 -0.77 5.81 -14.66
N PRO A 239 -1.72 6.09 -15.58
CA PRO A 239 -2.41 5.05 -16.31
C PRO A 239 -1.43 4.08 -16.99
N SER A 240 -1.74 2.78 -16.97
CA SER A 240 -0.90 1.76 -17.60
C SER A 240 -0.66 2.02 -19.07
N GLY A 241 -1.67 2.54 -19.79
CA GLY A 241 -1.60 2.88 -21.21
C GLY A 241 -0.79 4.13 -21.55
N HIS A 242 -0.42 4.97 -20.57
CA HIS A 242 0.31 6.22 -20.84
C HIS A 242 1.64 5.96 -21.54
N PRO A 243 1.94 6.62 -22.70
CA PRO A 243 3.13 6.33 -23.52
C PRO A 243 4.45 6.45 -22.75
N ASN A 244 4.55 7.43 -21.86
CA ASN A 244 5.75 7.69 -21.08
C ASN A 244 5.92 6.74 -19.88
N PHE A 245 4.90 5.97 -19.49
CA PHE A 245 4.95 5.09 -18.33
C PHE A 245 5.72 3.79 -18.61
N ARG A 246 6.72 3.48 -17.77
CA ARG A 246 7.69 2.36 -17.92
C ARG A 246 7.57 1.26 -16.90
N LEU A 247 6.57 1.27 -16.01
CA LEU A 247 6.38 0.32 -14.92
C LEU A 247 7.12 0.70 -13.62
N GLY A 248 7.18 -0.27 -12.67
CA GLY A 248 7.95 -0.15 -11.43
C GLY A 248 9.44 -0.45 -11.64
N LEU A 249 10.28 0.26 -10.90
CA LEU A 249 11.71 -0.03 -10.83
C LEU A 249 11.95 -1.39 -10.15
N PRO A 250 13.05 -2.08 -10.49
CA PRO A 250 13.51 -3.26 -9.76
C PRO A 250 13.91 -2.96 -8.31
N PHE A 251 14.17 -4.01 -7.50
CA PHE A 251 14.55 -3.91 -6.07
C PHE A 251 16.06 -4.10 -5.83
N ASP A 252 16.89 -3.77 -6.79
CA ASP A 252 18.33 -3.98 -6.73
C ASP A 252 19.05 -2.84 -7.45
N THR A 253 20.04 -2.23 -6.79
CA THR A 253 20.81 -1.09 -7.32
C THR A 253 21.32 -1.32 -8.75
N VAL A 254 21.82 -2.50 -9.06
CA VAL A 254 22.37 -2.80 -10.39
C VAL A 254 21.28 -2.84 -11.45
N ALA A 255 20.15 -3.48 -11.09
CA ALA A 255 18.98 -3.56 -11.99
C ALA A 255 18.29 -2.21 -12.16
N ILE A 256 18.19 -1.39 -11.10
CA ILE A 256 17.68 -0.01 -11.17
C ILE A 256 18.56 0.82 -12.11
N ARG A 257 19.88 0.77 -11.92
CA ARG A 257 20.83 1.51 -12.78
C ARG A 257 20.71 1.09 -14.24
N LYS A 258 20.52 -0.20 -14.51
CA LYS A 258 20.27 -0.73 -15.85
C LYS A 258 18.94 -0.24 -16.42
N ALA A 259 17.87 -0.19 -15.62
CA ALA A 259 16.56 0.34 -16.06
C ALA A 259 16.62 1.83 -16.39
N LEU A 260 17.47 2.58 -15.70
CA LEU A 260 17.72 4.01 -15.89
C LEU A 260 18.92 4.30 -16.80
N ASP A 261 19.43 3.32 -17.54
CA ASP A 261 20.61 3.50 -18.38
C ASP A 261 20.50 4.67 -19.34
N GLY A 262 21.54 5.51 -19.34
CA GLY A 262 21.64 6.72 -20.13
C GLY A 262 20.79 7.91 -19.62
N VAL A 263 20.06 7.79 -18.51
CA VAL A 263 19.39 8.93 -17.87
C VAL A 263 20.45 9.90 -17.36
N ASP A 264 20.34 11.18 -17.72
CA ASP A 264 21.25 12.25 -17.31
C ASP A 264 20.64 13.17 -16.22
N VAL A 265 19.31 13.27 -16.15
CA VAL A 265 18.59 13.94 -15.07
C VAL A 265 17.41 13.09 -14.62
N ALA A 266 17.37 12.75 -13.33
CA ALA A 266 16.27 12.05 -12.69
C ALA A 266 15.50 13.00 -11.76
N LEU A 267 14.21 13.21 -12.01
CA LEU A 267 13.28 13.90 -11.13
C LEU A 267 12.57 12.88 -10.25
N LEU A 268 12.82 12.90 -8.95
CA LEU A 268 12.25 12.02 -7.95
C LEU A 268 11.12 12.77 -7.22
N VAL A 269 9.90 12.21 -7.20
CA VAL A 269 8.71 12.91 -6.67
C VAL A 269 7.95 12.03 -5.70
N GLY A 270 7.90 12.42 -4.41
CA GLY A 270 7.03 11.82 -3.40
C GLY A 270 7.46 10.43 -2.92
N GLY A 271 8.77 10.23 -2.64
CA GLY A 271 9.36 8.97 -2.17
C GLY A 271 8.94 8.52 -0.78
N PRO A 272 9.56 7.51 -0.18
CA PRO A 272 10.98 7.15 -0.28
C PRO A 272 11.33 6.44 -1.58
N PHE A 273 12.61 6.52 -1.96
CA PHE A 273 13.12 5.96 -3.20
C PHE A 273 14.22 4.95 -2.92
N PHE A 274 14.30 3.94 -3.80
CA PHE A 274 15.35 2.93 -3.83
C PHE A 274 15.43 2.12 -2.53
N GLU A 275 14.28 1.59 -2.09
CA GLU A 275 14.22 0.60 -1.03
C GLU A 275 14.68 -0.75 -1.61
N GLU A 276 15.82 -1.26 -1.14
CA GLU A 276 16.47 -2.43 -1.69
C GLU A 276 16.44 -3.62 -0.74
N VAL A 277 16.39 -4.81 -1.30
CA VAL A 277 16.49 -6.07 -0.55
C VAL A 277 17.94 -6.57 -0.47
N TRP A 278 18.73 -6.35 -1.53
CA TRP A 278 20.10 -6.82 -1.64
C TRP A 278 21.07 -5.66 -1.83
N TYR A 279 22.00 -5.51 -0.91
CA TYR A 279 23.05 -4.50 -1.04
C TYR A 279 23.87 -4.69 -2.30
N ALA A 280 24.06 -3.62 -3.05
CA ALA A 280 25.06 -3.52 -4.10
C ALA A 280 25.80 -2.16 -3.97
N PRO A 281 27.11 -2.11 -4.24
CA PRO A 281 27.86 -0.87 -4.13
C PRO A 281 27.50 0.14 -5.22
N GLY A 282 27.62 1.42 -4.89
CA GLY A 282 27.42 2.54 -5.81
C GLY A 282 26.01 3.11 -5.79
N SER A 283 25.78 4.10 -6.66
CA SER A 283 24.49 4.78 -6.79
C SER A 283 23.50 3.95 -7.61
N PRO A 284 22.19 3.97 -7.30
CA PRO A 284 21.14 3.44 -8.17
C PRO A 284 20.99 4.25 -9.46
N LEU A 285 21.45 5.52 -9.50
CA LEU A 285 21.45 6.33 -10.69
C LEU A 285 22.70 6.06 -11.55
N PRO A 286 22.61 6.21 -12.89
CA PRO A 286 23.78 6.15 -13.78
C PRO A 286 24.88 7.13 -13.39
N SER A 287 26.13 6.81 -13.72
CA SER A 287 27.27 7.69 -13.47
C SER A 287 27.09 9.03 -14.18
N GLY A 288 27.28 10.13 -13.44
CA GLY A 288 27.08 11.49 -13.95
C GLY A 288 25.63 11.98 -14.01
N ALA A 289 24.66 11.12 -13.72
CA ALA A 289 23.26 11.55 -13.62
C ALA A 289 23.05 12.51 -12.44
N ARG A 290 22.27 13.56 -12.68
CA ARG A 290 21.87 14.53 -11.66
C ARG A 290 20.49 14.23 -11.14
N ALA A 291 20.28 14.31 -9.83
CA ALA A 291 19.00 14.10 -9.19
C ALA A 291 18.37 15.41 -8.75
N ILE A 292 17.07 15.54 -9.01
CA ILE A 292 16.17 16.53 -8.43
C ILE A 292 15.22 15.74 -7.52
N HIS A 293 15.03 16.18 -6.28
CA HIS A 293 14.13 15.49 -5.34
C HIS A 293 13.08 16.43 -4.80
N VAL A 294 11.82 16.09 -5.02
CA VAL A 294 10.64 16.75 -4.45
C VAL A 294 10.07 15.88 -3.35
N GLU A 295 10.06 16.38 -2.13
CA GLU A 295 9.60 15.64 -0.95
C GLU A 295 8.83 16.58 -0.01
N SER A 296 7.75 16.10 0.59
CA SER A 296 6.94 16.87 1.54
C SER A 296 7.58 16.98 2.94
N SER A 297 8.49 16.06 3.28
CA SER A 297 9.20 16.01 4.54
C SER A 297 10.67 16.45 4.41
N PRO A 298 11.11 17.50 5.16
CA PRO A 298 12.51 17.90 5.16
C PRO A 298 13.46 16.80 5.67
N GLU A 299 13.02 15.93 6.57
CA GLU A 299 13.81 14.82 7.11
C GLU A 299 14.12 13.74 6.05
N ARG A 300 13.24 13.60 5.06
CA ARG A 300 13.38 12.59 4.00
C ARG A 300 14.05 13.13 2.75
N LEU A 301 14.08 14.44 2.60
CA LEU A 301 14.71 15.06 1.45
C LEU A 301 16.19 14.67 1.40
N ALA A 302 16.63 14.12 0.27
CA ALA A 302 18.00 13.65 0.03
C ALA A 302 18.50 12.56 1.01
N HIS A 303 17.59 11.83 1.68
CA HIS A 303 17.96 10.86 2.71
C HIS A 303 18.80 9.69 2.16
N ASN A 304 18.41 9.13 1.01
CA ASN A 304 19.04 7.91 0.45
C ASN A 304 20.09 8.18 -0.63
N LEU A 305 20.20 9.41 -1.12
CA LEU A 305 21.15 9.77 -2.18
C LEU A 305 21.48 11.26 -2.16
N ALA A 306 22.66 11.60 -2.67
CA ALA A 306 23.01 12.99 -2.92
C ALA A 306 22.18 13.53 -4.10
N VAL A 307 21.62 14.72 -3.95
CA VAL A 307 20.80 15.38 -4.96
C VAL A 307 21.44 16.67 -5.42
N SER A 308 21.23 17.05 -6.68
CA SER A 308 21.66 18.34 -7.22
C SER A 308 20.74 19.47 -6.78
N VAL A 309 19.44 19.19 -6.70
CA VAL A 309 18.42 20.14 -6.22
C VAL A 309 17.42 19.38 -5.36
N GLY A 310 17.16 19.87 -4.14
CA GLY A 310 16.13 19.36 -3.25
C GLY A 310 15.05 20.40 -3.00
N LEU A 311 13.78 20.01 -3.08
CA LEU A 311 12.61 20.85 -2.85
C LEU A 311 11.73 20.25 -1.76
N VAL A 312 11.61 20.91 -0.62
CA VAL A 312 10.54 20.60 0.35
C VAL A 312 9.26 21.23 -0.17
N SER A 313 8.35 20.41 -0.67
CA SER A 313 7.09 20.89 -1.27
C SER A 313 6.08 19.77 -1.41
N HIS A 314 4.81 20.15 -1.45
CA HIS A 314 3.76 19.24 -1.91
C HIS A 314 3.98 18.88 -3.39
N PRO A 315 3.90 17.60 -3.81
CA PRO A 315 4.16 17.17 -5.19
C PRO A 315 3.44 18.01 -6.25
N ARG A 316 2.14 18.26 -6.09
CA ARG A 316 1.35 19.05 -7.03
C ARG A 316 1.88 20.49 -7.19
N ALA A 317 2.19 21.16 -6.08
CA ALA A 317 2.70 22.53 -6.11
C ALA A 317 4.06 22.60 -6.83
N ALA A 318 4.97 21.67 -6.49
CA ALA A 318 6.29 21.61 -7.13
C ALA A 318 6.19 21.30 -8.62
N LEU A 319 5.39 20.30 -9.02
CA LEU A 319 5.25 19.92 -10.44
C LEU A 319 4.62 21.04 -11.28
N SER A 320 3.60 21.72 -10.76
CA SER A 320 2.98 22.89 -11.41
C SER A 320 3.98 24.03 -11.59
N ALA A 321 4.76 24.32 -10.55
CA ALA A 321 5.80 25.37 -10.61
C ALA A 321 6.93 24.99 -11.59
N LEU A 322 7.39 23.74 -11.57
CA LEU A 322 8.41 23.22 -12.50
C LEU A 322 7.92 23.28 -13.94
N ARG A 323 6.69 22.84 -14.22
CA ARG A 323 6.11 22.93 -15.56
C ARG A 323 6.10 24.36 -16.06
N THR A 324 5.63 25.30 -15.24
CA THR A 324 5.61 26.73 -15.60
C THR A 324 7.02 27.27 -15.88
N ALA A 325 8.03 26.88 -15.09
CA ALA A 325 9.41 27.31 -15.28
C ALA A 325 10.03 26.69 -16.54
N VAL A 326 9.79 25.41 -16.80
CA VAL A 326 10.23 24.71 -18.02
C VAL A 326 9.58 25.34 -19.27
N ASP A 327 8.27 25.59 -19.25
CA ASP A 327 7.54 26.25 -20.36
C ASP A 327 8.16 27.58 -20.74
N ARG A 328 8.50 28.36 -19.72
CA ARG A 328 9.09 29.71 -19.91
C ARG A 328 10.50 29.65 -20.52
N GLY A 329 11.27 28.61 -20.17
CA GLY A 329 12.65 28.42 -20.66
C GLY A 329 12.79 27.57 -21.92
N ALA A 330 11.71 26.87 -22.35
CA ALA A 330 11.75 25.92 -23.44
C ALA A 330 11.95 26.62 -24.82
N SER A 331 13.07 26.33 -25.45
CA SER A 331 13.35 26.74 -26.83
C SER A 331 12.58 25.88 -27.86
N PRO A 332 12.44 26.32 -29.13
CA PRO A 332 11.88 25.46 -30.19
C PRO A 332 12.62 24.12 -30.32
N ALA A 333 13.94 24.15 -30.27
CA ALA A 333 14.78 22.95 -30.35
C ALA A 333 14.52 21.97 -29.17
N PHE A 334 14.30 22.50 -27.98
CA PHE A 334 13.92 21.67 -26.81
C PHE A 334 12.58 20.98 -27.04
N ARG A 335 11.58 21.71 -27.55
CA ARG A 335 10.22 21.18 -27.83
C ARG A 335 10.25 20.07 -28.88
N GLU A 336 11.03 20.27 -29.95
CA GLU A 336 11.26 19.25 -30.98
C GLU A 336 11.94 17.98 -30.39
N ALA A 337 12.96 18.18 -29.54
CA ALA A 337 13.64 17.07 -28.89
C ALA A 337 12.70 16.30 -27.94
N ALA A 338 11.86 17.00 -27.18
CA ALA A 338 10.85 16.40 -26.33
C ALA A 338 9.82 15.60 -27.15
N ALA A 339 9.34 16.13 -28.27
CA ALA A 339 8.43 15.43 -29.16
C ALA A 339 9.06 14.14 -29.71
N ARG A 340 10.31 14.16 -30.18
CA ARG A 340 11.03 12.96 -30.64
C ARG A 340 11.16 11.91 -29.53
N ARG A 341 11.45 12.32 -28.29
CA ARG A 341 11.51 11.41 -27.15
C ARG A 341 10.16 10.77 -26.86
N ASN A 342 9.06 11.55 -26.89
CA ASN A 342 7.70 11.01 -26.71
C ASN A 342 7.34 10.00 -27.80
N ASP A 343 7.69 10.24 -29.06
CA ASP A 343 7.44 9.29 -30.14
C ASP A 343 8.22 7.98 -29.95
N ALA A 344 9.48 8.09 -29.53
CA ALA A 344 10.30 6.91 -29.20
C ALA A 344 9.72 6.10 -28.02
N LEU A 345 9.23 6.78 -26.96
CA LEU A 345 8.59 6.13 -25.81
C LEU A 345 7.28 5.44 -26.22
N ARG A 346 6.50 6.05 -27.10
CA ARG A 346 5.26 5.44 -27.65
C ARG A 346 5.57 4.17 -28.46
N ALA A 347 6.57 4.22 -29.32
CA ALA A 347 7.00 3.06 -30.11
C ALA A 347 7.49 1.92 -29.19
N LEU A 348 8.31 2.26 -28.19
CA LEU A 348 8.81 1.29 -27.22
C LEU A 348 7.67 0.65 -26.39
N LYS A 349 6.67 1.45 -25.99
CA LYS A 349 5.48 0.95 -25.27
C LYS A 349 4.70 -0.05 -26.11
N ALA A 350 4.49 0.22 -27.40
CA ALA A 350 3.82 -0.70 -28.32
C ALA A 350 4.60 -2.01 -28.47
N GLN A 351 5.92 -1.94 -28.62
CA GLN A 351 6.81 -3.11 -28.71
C GLN A 351 6.75 -3.98 -27.44
N ASP A 352 6.78 -3.36 -26.24
CA ASP A 352 6.67 -4.07 -24.98
C ASP A 352 5.32 -4.81 -24.87
N GLY A 353 4.23 -4.17 -25.31
CA GLY A 353 2.90 -4.79 -25.33
C GLY A 353 2.82 -5.99 -26.28
N GLU A 354 3.44 -5.92 -27.45
CA GLU A 354 3.52 -7.05 -28.39
C GLU A 354 4.34 -8.20 -27.82
N ALA A 355 5.49 -7.89 -27.23
CA ALA A 355 6.33 -8.90 -26.58
C ALA A 355 5.61 -9.62 -25.44
N GLN A 356 4.83 -8.90 -24.65
CA GLN A 356 4.04 -9.48 -23.56
C GLN A 356 2.92 -10.39 -24.10
N ARG A 357 2.18 -9.98 -25.13
CA ARG A 357 1.16 -10.83 -25.78
C ARG A 357 1.78 -12.10 -26.36
N ALA A 358 2.92 -11.99 -27.03
CA ALA A 358 3.64 -13.14 -27.59
C ALA A 358 4.12 -14.10 -26.49
N ARG A 359 4.57 -13.57 -25.33
CA ARG A 359 4.95 -14.37 -24.15
C ARG A 359 3.75 -15.12 -23.57
N ALA A 360 2.61 -14.46 -23.43
CA ALA A 360 1.38 -15.09 -22.96
C ALA A 360 0.90 -16.20 -23.91
N ALA A 361 0.92 -15.94 -25.24
CA ALA A 361 0.50 -16.90 -26.23
C ALA A 361 1.31 -18.21 -26.21
N LYS A 362 2.63 -18.14 -25.98
CA LYS A 362 3.49 -19.34 -25.91
C LYS A 362 3.16 -20.28 -24.75
N ARG A 363 2.50 -19.78 -23.70
CA ARG A 363 2.21 -20.51 -22.47
C ARG A 363 0.70 -20.57 -22.19
N TRP A 364 -0.11 -20.32 -23.23
CA TRP A 364 -1.55 -20.14 -23.10
C TRP A 364 -2.26 -21.37 -22.56
N ASP A 365 -1.89 -22.55 -23.03
CA ASP A 365 -2.52 -23.82 -22.69
C ASP A 365 -1.74 -24.64 -21.64
N ASN A 366 -0.77 -24.03 -20.99
CA ASN A 366 0.00 -24.70 -19.93
C ASN A 366 -0.90 -25.11 -18.76
N ALA A 367 -0.65 -26.32 -18.26
CA ALA A 367 -1.23 -26.83 -17.01
C ALA A 367 -0.09 -27.39 -16.14
N PRO A 368 0.07 -26.89 -14.90
CA PRO A 368 -0.70 -25.84 -14.24
C PRO A 368 -0.70 -24.50 -15.00
N ILE A 369 -1.70 -23.66 -14.70
CA ILE A 369 -1.95 -22.40 -15.41
C ILE A 369 -0.74 -21.48 -15.34
N SER A 370 -0.32 -20.95 -16.48
CA SER A 370 0.79 -19.97 -16.50
C SER A 370 0.34 -18.61 -15.97
N VAL A 371 1.25 -17.92 -15.26
CA VAL A 371 0.99 -16.56 -14.74
C VAL A 371 0.60 -15.58 -15.87
N PRO A 372 1.28 -15.53 -17.03
CA PRO A 372 0.86 -14.66 -18.14
C PRO A 372 -0.56 -14.93 -18.63
N ARG A 373 -1.01 -16.22 -18.67
CA ARG A 373 -2.40 -16.56 -19.01
C ARG A 373 -3.37 -16.04 -17.97
N LEU A 374 -3.10 -16.28 -16.70
CA LEU A 374 -3.96 -15.80 -15.61
C LEU A 374 -4.15 -14.29 -15.68
N MET A 375 -3.07 -13.52 -15.83
CA MET A 375 -3.14 -12.05 -15.90
C MET A 375 -3.90 -11.57 -17.15
N ALA A 376 -3.76 -12.24 -18.29
CA ALA A 376 -4.52 -11.91 -19.49
C ALA A 376 -6.04 -12.18 -19.32
N GLU A 377 -6.41 -13.25 -18.62
CA GLU A 377 -7.82 -13.53 -18.32
C GLU A 377 -8.40 -12.57 -17.29
N ILE A 378 -7.61 -12.14 -16.30
CA ILE A 378 -8.00 -11.10 -15.36
C ILE A 378 -8.25 -9.79 -16.11
N GLU A 379 -7.31 -9.33 -16.95
CA GLU A 379 -7.46 -8.12 -17.77
C GLU A 379 -8.78 -8.12 -18.56
N LEU A 380 -9.09 -9.24 -19.21
CA LEU A 380 -10.28 -9.36 -20.02
C LEU A 380 -11.58 -9.48 -19.22
N ALA A 381 -11.53 -9.90 -17.95
CA ALA A 381 -12.70 -10.09 -17.09
C ALA A 381 -12.99 -8.88 -16.19
N LEU A 382 -11.96 -8.07 -15.87
CA LEU A 382 -12.12 -6.94 -14.94
C LEU A 382 -13.05 -5.87 -15.52
N PRO A 383 -14.03 -5.40 -14.75
CA PRO A 383 -14.75 -4.17 -15.06
C PRO A 383 -13.78 -2.97 -15.11
N PRO A 384 -14.05 -1.95 -15.96
CA PRO A 384 -13.15 -0.79 -16.13
C PRO A 384 -12.92 0.02 -14.85
N ASP A 385 -13.85 -0.05 -13.90
CA ASP A 385 -13.79 0.66 -12.61
C ASP A 385 -13.32 -0.24 -11.45
N ALA A 386 -12.84 -1.44 -11.74
CA ALA A 386 -12.37 -2.36 -10.71
C ALA A 386 -11.11 -1.84 -10.01
N ILE A 387 -10.99 -2.12 -8.70
CA ILE A 387 -9.76 -1.90 -7.93
C ILE A 387 -9.10 -3.25 -7.67
N VAL A 388 -7.82 -3.35 -8.00
CA VAL A 388 -7.01 -4.55 -7.73
C VAL A 388 -6.12 -4.29 -6.53
N VAL A 389 -6.27 -5.13 -5.50
CA VAL A 389 -5.37 -5.15 -4.33
C VAL A 389 -4.37 -6.26 -4.53
N ASP A 390 -3.09 -5.89 -4.73
CA ASP A 390 -2.06 -6.82 -5.19
C ASP A 390 -1.04 -7.20 -4.10
N GLU A 391 -0.97 -8.47 -3.83
CA GLU A 391 0.09 -9.13 -3.08
C GLU A 391 0.51 -10.44 -3.81
N SER A 392 0.51 -10.42 -5.12
CA SER A 392 0.89 -11.58 -5.94
C SER A 392 2.40 -11.81 -6.00
N ILE A 393 3.20 -10.92 -5.44
CA ILE A 393 4.66 -10.96 -5.24
C ILE A 393 5.41 -11.36 -6.53
N THR A 394 5.62 -12.66 -6.77
CA THR A 394 6.36 -13.16 -7.95
C THR A 394 5.57 -13.03 -9.25
N ALA A 395 4.26 -12.90 -9.19
CA ALA A 395 3.39 -12.66 -10.34
C ALA A 395 3.15 -11.16 -10.62
N GLY A 396 3.48 -10.26 -9.68
CA GLY A 396 3.31 -8.81 -9.81
C GLY A 396 3.93 -8.20 -11.08
N PRO A 397 5.12 -8.61 -11.55
CA PRO A 397 5.65 -8.15 -12.83
C PRO A 397 4.80 -8.50 -14.06
N ASP A 398 4.13 -9.65 -14.07
CA ASP A 398 3.21 -10.02 -15.16
C ASP A 398 1.88 -9.27 -15.04
N LEU A 399 1.37 -9.05 -13.81
CA LEU A 399 0.22 -8.18 -13.55
C LEU A 399 0.46 -6.77 -14.11
N ALA A 400 1.57 -6.14 -13.72
CA ALA A 400 1.90 -4.76 -14.11
C ALA A 400 2.11 -4.59 -15.63
N ARG A 401 2.51 -5.66 -16.36
CA ARG A 401 2.69 -5.62 -17.81
C ARG A 401 1.41 -5.90 -18.58
N THR A 402 0.44 -6.56 -17.96
CA THR A 402 -0.73 -7.09 -18.68
C THR A 402 -1.98 -6.31 -18.35
N VAL A 403 -2.27 -6.10 -17.05
CA VAL A 403 -3.50 -5.43 -16.62
C VAL A 403 -3.38 -3.93 -16.81
N GLN A 404 -4.40 -3.35 -17.45
CA GLN A 404 -4.45 -1.91 -17.73
C GLN A 404 -5.24 -1.21 -16.62
N PHE A 405 -4.57 -0.35 -15.88
CA PHE A 405 -5.17 0.53 -14.89
C PHE A 405 -5.32 1.92 -15.50
N GLU A 406 -6.53 2.45 -15.54
CA GLU A 406 -6.83 3.71 -16.21
C GLU A 406 -6.69 4.92 -15.29
N HIS A 407 -6.88 4.71 -13.97
CA HIS A 407 -6.81 5.80 -12.99
C HIS A 407 -5.77 5.48 -11.90
N ALA A 408 -5.21 6.54 -11.35
CA ALA A 408 -4.43 6.43 -10.12
C ALA A 408 -5.33 5.91 -8.99
N GLY A 409 -4.92 4.83 -8.35
CA GLY A 409 -5.73 4.17 -7.30
C GLY A 409 -6.55 2.97 -7.76
N ASP A 410 -6.59 2.63 -9.06
CA ASP A 410 -7.17 1.35 -9.54
C ASP A 410 -6.28 0.14 -9.16
N TYR A 411 -5.01 0.41 -8.87
CA TYR A 411 -4.04 -0.54 -8.32
C TYR A 411 -3.64 -0.11 -6.91
N VAL A 412 -3.72 -1.05 -5.97
CA VAL A 412 -3.29 -0.86 -4.57
C VAL A 412 -2.36 -2.01 -4.18
N GLY A 413 -1.07 -1.74 -4.06
CA GLY A 413 -0.05 -2.73 -3.75
C GLY A 413 0.25 -2.88 -2.27
N ALA A 414 0.92 -3.98 -1.91
CA ALA A 414 1.41 -4.25 -0.57
C ALA A 414 2.76 -3.55 -0.33
N ARG A 415 2.84 -2.74 0.71
CA ARG A 415 4.07 -2.04 1.12
C ARG A 415 4.58 -2.56 2.47
N GLY A 416 5.86 -2.35 2.74
CA GLY A 416 6.51 -2.78 3.99
C GLY A 416 7.14 -4.17 3.92
N GLY A 417 6.64 -5.06 3.06
CA GLY A 417 7.21 -6.38 2.83
C GLY A 417 6.73 -7.49 3.80
N GLY A 418 5.95 -7.16 4.83
CA GLY A 418 5.23 -8.17 5.62
C GLY A 418 4.08 -8.73 4.80
N ILE A 419 3.96 -10.07 4.72
CA ILE A 419 2.92 -10.75 3.93
C ILE A 419 1.59 -10.86 4.68
N GLY A 420 0.50 -11.09 3.93
CA GLY A 420 -0.86 -11.17 4.45
C GLY A 420 -1.65 -9.86 4.37
N GLN A 421 -1.28 -8.94 3.48
CA GLN A 421 -1.90 -7.62 3.38
C GLN A 421 -3.11 -7.59 2.44
N ALA A 422 -3.11 -8.37 1.33
CA ALA A 422 -4.12 -8.21 0.29
C ALA A 422 -5.53 -8.56 0.75
N LEU A 423 -5.70 -9.65 1.51
CA LEU A 423 -7.03 -10.08 1.92
C LEU A 423 -7.70 -9.04 2.82
N PRO A 424 -7.10 -8.62 3.95
CA PRO A 424 -7.68 -7.57 4.78
C PRO A 424 -7.69 -6.22 4.06
N GLY A 425 -6.68 -5.92 3.25
CA GLY A 425 -6.61 -4.69 2.47
C GLY A 425 -7.81 -4.51 1.55
N ALA A 426 -8.23 -5.59 0.88
CA ALA A 426 -9.40 -5.55 0.00
C ALA A 426 -10.70 -5.25 0.76
N LEU A 427 -10.82 -5.64 2.02
CA LEU A 427 -11.96 -5.25 2.87
C LEU A 427 -11.97 -3.73 3.09
N GLY A 428 -10.82 -3.17 3.45
CA GLY A 428 -10.66 -1.74 3.64
C GLY A 428 -10.96 -0.94 2.36
N VAL A 429 -10.44 -1.39 1.22
CA VAL A 429 -10.71 -0.79 -0.09
C VAL A 429 -12.20 -0.86 -0.44
N LYS A 430 -12.86 -2.01 -0.18
CA LYS A 430 -14.30 -2.16 -0.44
C LYS A 430 -15.16 -1.24 0.43
N LEU A 431 -14.78 -1.02 1.68
CA LEU A 431 -15.45 -0.06 2.57
C LEU A 431 -15.21 1.40 2.14
N ALA A 432 -14.04 1.71 1.58
CA ALA A 432 -13.73 3.02 1.02
C ALA A 432 -14.47 3.31 -0.30
N HIS A 433 -14.70 2.26 -1.10
CA HIS A 433 -15.30 2.33 -2.43
C HIS A 433 -16.42 1.29 -2.59
N PRO A 434 -17.55 1.46 -1.90
CA PRO A 434 -18.60 0.43 -1.81
C PRO A 434 -19.22 0.06 -3.16
N ASP A 435 -19.24 0.97 -4.12
CA ASP A 435 -19.88 0.78 -5.42
C ASP A 435 -18.94 0.16 -6.47
N ARG A 436 -17.63 0.14 -6.22
CA ARG A 436 -16.63 -0.40 -7.15
C ARG A 436 -16.36 -1.89 -6.91
N PRO A 437 -16.15 -2.69 -7.97
CA PRO A 437 -15.65 -4.05 -7.84
C PRO A 437 -14.24 -4.05 -7.22
N VAL A 438 -13.97 -4.95 -6.27
CA VAL A 438 -12.66 -5.10 -5.63
C VAL A 438 -12.17 -6.53 -5.79
N VAL A 439 -10.96 -6.69 -6.32
CA VAL A 439 -10.30 -7.98 -6.53
C VAL A 439 -8.99 -8.00 -5.74
N ALA A 440 -8.86 -8.94 -4.80
CA ALA A 440 -7.62 -9.21 -4.09
C ALA A 440 -6.83 -10.32 -4.81
N LEU A 441 -5.57 -10.05 -5.14
CA LEU A 441 -4.63 -11.05 -5.65
C LEU A 441 -3.62 -11.37 -4.55
N SER A 442 -3.56 -12.64 -4.12
CA SER A 442 -2.64 -13.06 -3.06
C SER A 442 -1.97 -14.38 -3.40
N GLY A 443 -0.69 -14.53 -3.09
CA GLY A 443 -0.05 -15.84 -3.11
C GLY A 443 -0.62 -16.75 -2.00
N ASP A 444 -0.54 -18.06 -2.20
CA ASP A 444 -1.02 -19.06 -1.24
C ASP A 444 -0.41 -18.92 0.15
N GLY A 445 0.90 -18.73 0.23
CA GLY A 445 1.57 -18.50 1.51
C GLY A 445 1.18 -17.17 2.17
N SER A 446 0.99 -16.09 1.39
CA SER A 446 0.55 -14.78 1.91
C SER A 446 -0.87 -14.84 2.45
N ALA A 447 -1.78 -15.52 1.73
CA ALA A 447 -3.18 -15.64 2.11
C ALA A 447 -3.36 -16.27 3.50
N MET A 448 -2.51 -17.25 3.86
CA MET A 448 -2.58 -17.94 5.14
C MET A 448 -2.24 -17.07 6.35
N TYR A 449 -1.57 -15.93 6.17
CA TYR A 449 -1.30 -14.98 7.26
C TYR A 449 -2.53 -14.22 7.74
N SER A 450 -3.55 -14.11 6.88
CA SER A 450 -4.75 -13.29 7.16
C SER A 450 -6.04 -13.91 6.60
N ILE A 451 -6.07 -15.23 6.46
CA ILE A 451 -7.20 -15.96 5.85
C ILE A 451 -8.54 -15.69 6.57
N GLN A 452 -8.50 -15.31 7.86
CA GLN A 452 -9.66 -14.91 8.64
C GLN A 452 -10.40 -13.70 8.08
N ALA A 453 -9.76 -12.91 7.18
CA ALA A 453 -10.40 -11.84 6.44
C ALA A 453 -11.63 -12.31 5.64
N LEU A 454 -11.66 -13.56 5.21
CA LEU A 454 -12.81 -14.16 4.53
C LEU A 454 -14.06 -14.16 5.41
N TRP A 455 -13.91 -14.49 6.71
CA TRP A 455 -15.02 -14.42 7.67
C TRP A 455 -15.52 -12.99 7.84
N THR A 456 -14.61 -12.02 7.97
CA THR A 456 -14.96 -10.58 8.07
C THR A 456 -15.70 -10.12 6.82
N ALA A 457 -15.27 -10.55 5.62
CA ALA A 457 -15.97 -10.25 4.36
C ALA A 457 -17.40 -10.80 4.37
N ALA A 458 -17.59 -12.06 4.77
CA ALA A 458 -18.90 -12.68 4.85
C ALA A 458 -19.79 -12.03 5.91
N HIS A 459 -19.24 -11.73 7.09
CA HIS A 459 -19.97 -11.14 8.21
C HIS A 459 -20.50 -9.73 7.92
N HIS A 460 -19.77 -8.96 7.13
CA HIS A 460 -20.11 -7.57 6.78
C HIS A 460 -20.64 -7.43 5.34
N ASP A 461 -20.98 -8.51 4.66
CA ASP A 461 -21.48 -8.53 3.28
C ASP A 461 -20.61 -7.74 2.29
N LEU A 462 -19.29 -7.82 2.44
CA LEU A 462 -18.34 -7.13 1.58
C LEU A 462 -18.07 -7.94 0.30
N ALA A 463 -18.67 -7.53 -0.81
CA ALA A 463 -18.50 -8.17 -2.12
C ALA A 463 -17.07 -7.96 -2.66
N VAL A 464 -16.14 -8.81 -2.25
CA VAL A 464 -14.74 -8.86 -2.68
C VAL A 464 -14.47 -10.20 -3.37
N VAL A 465 -13.77 -10.17 -4.50
CA VAL A 465 -13.26 -11.38 -5.17
C VAL A 465 -11.83 -11.63 -4.71
N PHE A 466 -11.61 -12.76 -4.03
CA PHE A 466 -10.29 -13.20 -3.57
C PHE A 466 -9.73 -14.22 -4.55
N VAL A 467 -8.62 -13.90 -5.22
CA VAL A 467 -7.93 -14.79 -6.14
C VAL A 467 -6.62 -15.24 -5.50
N ILE A 468 -6.55 -16.52 -5.12
CA ILE A 468 -5.35 -17.12 -4.55
C ILE A 468 -4.52 -17.73 -5.68
N LEU A 469 -3.33 -17.19 -5.88
CA LEU A 469 -2.34 -17.70 -6.82
C LEU A 469 -1.59 -18.87 -6.17
N ASN A 470 -2.12 -20.06 -6.33
CA ASN A 470 -1.69 -21.27 -5.62
C ASN A 470 -0.62 -22.03 -6.43
N ASN A 471 0.64 -21.77 -6.12
CA ASN A 471 1.79 -22.49 -6.68
C ASN A 471 2.36 -23.53 -5.72
N ARG A 472 1.80 -23.68 -4.52
CA ARG A 472 2.17 -24.63 -3.47
C ARG A 472 3.59 -24.45 -2.95
N GLU A 473 4.12 -23.20 -3.02
CA GLU A 473 5.48 -22.90 -2.58
C GLU A 473 5.70 -21.43 -2.20
N TYR A 474 6.65 -21.16 -1.35
CA TYR A 474 7.21 -19.82 -1.15
C TYR A 474 8.19 -19.50 -2.30
N ARG A 475 7.67 -19.27 -3.50
CA ARG A 475 8.45 -19.07 -4.73
C ARG A 475 9.48 -17.94 -4.62
N ILE A 476 9.11 -16.83 -3.97
CA ILE A 476 10.03 -15.70 -3.76
C ILE A 476 11.24 -16.10 -2.92
N LEU A 477 11.08 -16.99 -1.94
CA LEU A 477 12.18 -17.46 -1.13
C LEU A 477 13.15 -18.34 -1.94
N LYS A 478 12.64 -19.13 -2.88
CA LYS A 478 13.47 -19.91 -3.80
C LYS A 478 14.31 -18.99 -4.70
N HIS A 479 13.71 -17.93 -5.25
CA HIS A 479 14.45 -16.90 -6.00
C HIS A 479 15.52 -16.21 -5.15
N ASN A 480 15.18 -15.84 -3.93
CA ASN A 480 16.11 -15.20 -3.01
C ASN A 480 17.23 -16.17 -2.59
N MET A 481 16.94 -17.46 -2.44
CA MET A 481 17.95 -18.48 -2.16
C MET A 481 18.96 -18.63 -3.31
N ASP A 482 18.52 -18.54 -4.57
CA ASP A 482 19.43 -18.56 -5.72
C ASP A 482 20.31 -17.32 -5.76
N THR A 483 19.70 -16.15 -5.53
CA THR A 483 20.44 -14.89 -5.43
C THR A 483 21.48 -14.95 -4.29
N TYR A 484 21.09 -15.48 -3.12
CA TYR A 484 22.01 -15.73 -2.01
C TYR A 484 23.18 -16.64 -2.43
N ARG A 485 22.88 -17.79 -3.05
CA ARG A 485 23.90 -18.76 -3.49
C ARG A 485 24.85 -18.13 -4.48
N GLN A 486 24.36 -17.40 -5.44
CA GLN A 486 25.17 -16.69 -6.42
C GLN A 486 26.09 -15.64 -5.78
N ARG A 487 25.53 -14.81 -4.87
CA ARG A 487 26.26 -13.69 -4.25
C ARG A 487 27.34 -14.15 -3.27
N PHE A 488 27.09 -15.23 -2.55
CA PHE A 488 27.96 -15.70 -1.48
C PHE A 488 28.74 -16.97 -1.85
N GLY A 489 28.72 -17.40 -3.12
CA GLY A 489 29.44 -18.55 -3.60
C GLY A 489 29.03 -19.88 -2.95
N ALA A 490 27.77 -19.98 -2.49
CA ALA A 490 27.25 -21.21 -1.93
C ALA A 490 26.90 -22.23 -3.04
N LYS A 491 26.91 -23.53 -2.69
CA LYS A 491 26.64 -24.61 -3.67
C LYS A 491 25.24 -24.45 -4.29
N PRO A 492 25.13 -24.38 -5.63
CA PRO A 492 23.86 -24.13 -6.31
C PRO A 492 22.86 -25.30 -6.23
N ASP A 493 23.35 -26.55 -6.18
CA ASP A 493 22.52 -27.76 -6.35
C ASP A 493 21.92 -28.31 -5.05
N ARG A 494 21.88 -27.51 -3.99
CA ARG A 494 21.18 -27.83 -2.74
C ARG A 494 19.71 -27.45 -2.87
N GLY A 495 18.80 -28.38 -2.69
CA GLY A 495 17.35 -28.14 -2.75
C GLY A 495 16.87 -26.91 -1.95
N TYR A 496 15.58 -26.68 -1.87
CA TYR A 496 14.96 -25.55 -1.18
C TYR A 496 14.21 -26.03 0.07
N PRO A 497 14.91 -26.28 1.19
CA PRO A 497 14.30 -26.86 2.39
C PRO A 497 13.26 -25.90 2.98
N ASN A 498 12.11 -26.45 3.40
CA ASN A 498 11.02 -25.72 4.07
C ASN A 498 10.38 -24.59 3.23
N MET A 499 10.45 -24.66 1.90
CA MET A 499 9.88 -23.65 1.02
C MET A 499 8.68 -24.17 0.20
N ASP A 500 8.33 -25.44 0.36
CA ASP A 500 7.15 -26.04 -0.27
C ASP A 500 5.96 -26.03 0.70
N LEU A 501 4.77 -25.78 0.19
CA LEU A 501 3.49 -25.73 0.93
C LEU A 501 2.62 -26.93 0.53
N VAL A 502 3.19 -28.12 0.74
CA VAL A 502 2.59 -29.41 0.40
C VAL A 502 2.65 -30.37 1.58
N SER A 503 1.83 -31.43 1.53
CA SER A 503 1.83 -32.50 2.54
C SER A 503 1.53 -32.04 3.98
N PRO A 504 0.29 -31.48 4.23
CA PRO A 504 -0.86 -31.49 3.35
C PRO A 504 -0.91 -30.30 2.41
N ASP A 505 -1.65 -30.43 1.30
CA ASP A 505 -2.03 -29.30 0.46
C ASP A 505 -3.01 -28.38 1.21
N LEU A 506 -2.95 -27.07 0.93
CA LEU A 506 -3.87 -26.09 1.49
C LEU A 506 -5.20 -26.12 0.71
N GLY A 507 -6.28 -26.49 1.39
CA GLY A 507 -7.63 -26.51 0.82
C GLY A 507 -8.33 -25.17 0.94
N PHE A 508 -8.00 -24.20 0.07
CA PHE A 508 -8.55 -22.83 0.19
C PHE A 508 -10.05 -22.76 0.00
N VAL A 509 -10.65 -23.61 -0.84
CA VAL A 509 -12.11 -23.65 -1.05
C VAL A 509 -12.83 -24.16 0.20
N GLU A 510 -12.27 -25.17 0.86
CA GLU A 510 -12.80 -25.73 2.09
C GLU A 510 -12.69 -24.74 3.26
N ILE A 511 -11.54 -24.05 3.35
CA ILE A 511 -11.32 -22.97 4.33
C ILE A 511 -12.32 -21.83 4.09
N ALA A 512 -12.48 -21.38 2.87
CA ALA A 512 -13.42 -20.32 2.50
C ALA A 512 -14.85 -20.69 2.89
N ARG A 513 -15.27 -21.91 2.58
CA ARG A 513 -16.60 -22.41 2.95
C ARG A 513 -16.80 -22.43 4.47
N GLY A 514 -15.79 -22.86 5.23
CA GLY A 514 -15.81 -22.85 6.70
C GLY A 514 -15.90 -21.44 7.30
N LEU A 515 -15.48 -20.42 6.54
CA LEU A 515 -15.53 -18.99 6.89
C LEU A 515 -16.73 -18.25 6.25
N GLY A 516 -17.68 -18.99 5.65
CA GLY A 516 -18.91 -18.42 5.08
C GLY A 516 -18.75 -17.84 3.66
N VAL A 517 -17.65 -18.10 2.96
CA VAL A 517 -17.38 -17.62 1.61
C VAL A 517 -17.49 -18.76 0.59
N GLU A 518 -18.25 -18.55 -0.49
CA GLU A 518 -18.27 -19.48 -1.62
C GLU A 518 -16.91 -19.45 -2.34
N GLY A 519 -16.43 -20.61 -2.79
CA GLY A 519 -15.18 -20.71 -3.51
C GLY A 519 -15.20 -21.74 -4.63
N LEU A 520 -14.33 -21.56 -5.61
CA LEU A 520 -14.07 -22.49 -6.70
C LEU A 520 -12.56 -22.72 -6.84
N ARG A 521 -12.20 -24.00 -7.08
CA ARG A 521 -10.84 -24.34 -7.53
C ARG A 521 -10.79 -24.31 -9.05
N VAL A 522 -9.78 -23.64 -9.58
CA VAL A 522 -9.51 -23.51 -11.02
C VAL A 522 -8.16 -24.15 -11.31
N SER A 523 -8.15 -25.24 -12.08
CA SER A 523 -6.93 -26.00 -12.37
C SER A 523 -6.59 -26.09 -13.86
N LYS A 524 -7.56 -25.77 -14.72
CA LYS A 524 -7.38 -25.81 -16.18
C LYS A 524 -7.54 -24.40 -16.78
N PRO A 525 -6.75 -24.05 -17.79
CA PRO A 525 -6.80 -22.72 -18.42
C PRO A 525 -8.19 -22.32 -18.90
N GLY A 526 -8.96 -23.24 -19.49
CA GLY A 526 -10.31 -22.96 -19.99
C GLY A 526 -11.37 -22.69 -18.92
N GLU A 527 -11.08 -22.98 -17.65
CA GLU A 527 -11.99 -22.73 -16.53
C GLU A 527 -11.85 -21.29 -15.99
N LEU A 528 -10.74 -20.57 -16.30
CA LEU A 528 -10.43 -19.26 -15.72
C LEU A 528 -11.50 -18.22 -16.00
N ARG A 529 -11.82 -17.98 -17.27
CA ARG A 529 -12.78 -16.95 -17.67
C ARG A 529 -14.14 -17.15 -17.04
N PRO A 530 -14.79 -18.32 -17.15
CA PRO A 530 -16.09 -18.56 -16.52
C PRO A 530 -16.06 -18.41 -15.00
N ALA A 531 -14.95 -18.81 -14.34
CA ALA A 531 -14.80 -18.67 -12.90
C ALA A 531 -14.65 -17.20 -12.46
N LEU A 532 -13.86 -16.40 -13.18
CA LEU A 532 -13.71 -14.97 -12.93
C LEU A 532 -15.04 -14.22 -13.13
N GLU A 533 -15.74 -14.48 -14.23
CA GLU A 533 -17.05 -13.87 -14.51
C GLU A 533 -18.08 -14.24 -13.44
N LYS A 534 -18.11 -15.52 -13.02
CA LYS A 534 -18.98 -15.96 -11.92
C LYS A 534 -18.65 -15.24 -10.62
N ALA A 535 -17.37 -15.14 -10.26
CA ALA A 535 -16.93 -14.49 -9.01
C ALA A 535 -17.27 -12.99 -9.00
N LEU A 536 -16.98 -12.28 -10.10
CA LEU A 536 -17.28 -10.85 -10.25
C LEU A 536 -18.78 -10.56 -10.24
N GLY A 537 -19.59 -11.45 -10.81
CA GLY A 537 -21.06 -11.34 -10.83
C GLY A 537 -21.77 -11.83 -9.57
N ALA A 538 -21.04 -12.36 -8.56
CA ALA A 538 -21.66 -12.97 -7.39
C ALA A 538 -22.37 -11.98 -6.44
N GLY A 539 -21.98 -10.70 -6.45
CA GLY A 539 -22.54 -9.67 -5.55
C GLY A 539 -22.30 -9.93 -4.06
N ARG A 540 -21.40 -10.84 -3.72
CA ARG A 540 -21.01 -11.27 -2.37
C ARG A 540 -19.55 -11.71 -2.37
N PRO A 541 -18.89 -11.89 -1.19
CA PRO A 541 -17.51 -12.36 -1.18
C PRO A 541 -17.38 -13.75 -1.85
N PHE A 542 -16.34 -13.89 -2.68
CA PHE A 542 -16.09 -15.11 -3.45
C PHE A 542 -14.59 -15.41 -3.54
N LEU A 543 -14.20 -16.67 -3.41
CA LEU A 543 -12.80 -17.08 -3.49
C LEU A 543 -12.55 -17.95 -4.74
N LEU A 544 -11.47 -17.63 -5.46
CA LEU A 544 -10.91 -18.47 -6.53
C LEU A 544 -9.55 -19.01 -6.07
N ASP A 545 -9.44 -20.33 -5.94
CA ASP A 545 -8.16 -21.03 -5.73
C ASP A 545 -7.60 -21.44 -7.09
N VAL A 546 -6.68 -20.65 -7.63
CA VAL A 546 -6.14 -20.85 -8.98
C VAL A 546 -4.81 -21.59 -8.91
N ALA A 547 -4.78 -22.83 -9.40
CA ALA A 547 -3.56 -23.63 -9.50
C ALA A 547 -2.66 -23.07 -10.61
N ILE A 548 -1.59 -22.40 -10.21
CA ILE A 548 -0.61 -21.82 -11.14
C ILE A 548 0.70 -22.60 -11.13
N GLU A 549 1.49 -22.40 -12.18
CA GLU A 549 2.83 -22.98 -12.28
C GLU A 549 3.72 -22.56 -11.11
N GLY A 550 4.35 -23.55 -10.50
CA GLY A 550 5.45 -23.37 -9.56
C GLY A 550 6.78 -23.17 -10.29
N ARG A 551 7.88 -23.28 -9.56
CA ARG A 551 9.21 -23.37 -10.15
C ARG A 551 9.38 -24.78 -10.73
N ALA A 552 9.77 -24.85 -11.99
CA ALA A 552 10.15 -26.10 -12.66
C ALA A 552 11.52 -26.56 -12.16
#